data_b6af70833c39d8c7a3d6b8a0da1ed02f
#
_entry.id   b6af70833c39d8c7a3d6b8a0da1ed02f
#
_cell.length_a   1.000
_cell.length_b   1.000
_cell.length_c   1.000
_cell.angle_alpha   90.00
_cell.angle_beta   90.00
_cell.angle_gamma   90.00
#
_symmetry.space_group_name_H-M   'P 1'
#
loop_
_entity.id
_entity.type
_entity.pdbx_description
1 polymer ?
#
loop_
_entity_poly.entity_id
_entity_poly.type
_entity_poly.pdbx_seq_one_letter_code
_entity_poly.pdbx_strand_id
1 'polypeptide(L)'
;MSKPEISIEPEDPRQADVRRIIAESGAYLQALYPSESNHVVEVDALAAPDAVFLAARRDGELLGSIAFRIIAPGHAEIKRMFVRAEARGHGVGRRLLEALENAARRRNVERISLETGIRQPEAIGLYRASGYRDCPPFGT
;
A
#
# COMPACT_ATOMS: atom_id res chain seq x y z
N MET A 1 -31.83 -2.58 3.76
CA MET A 1 -30.80 -1.88 2.96
C MET A 1 -29.45 -2.53 3.19
N SER A 2 -28.72 -2.76 2.13
CA SER A 2 -27.38 -3.30 2.24
C SER A 2 -26.40 -2.20 2.68
N LYS A 3 -25.31 -2.60 3.35
CA LYS A 3 -24.24 -1.67 3.68
C LYS A 3 -23.56 -1.20 2.40
N PRO A 4 -23.06 0.06 2.36
CA PRO A 4 -22.27 0.51 1.23
C PRO A 4 -21.07 -0.42 1.00
N GLU A 5 -20.82 -0.72 -0.25
CA GLU A 5 -19.68 -1.57 -0.59
C GLU A 5 -18.38 -0.78 -0.56
N ILE A 6 -17.31 -1.48 -0.24
CA ILE A 6 -15.97 -0.92 -0.32
C ILE A 6 -15.55 -0.94 -1.79
N SER A 7 -15.15 0.22 -2.31
CA SER A 7 -14.59 0.34 -3.65
C SER A 7 -13.09 0.53 -3.57
N ILE A 8 -12.37 -0.04 -4.51
CA ILE A 8 -10.92 0.11 -4.61
C ILE A 8 -10.60 0.54 -6.03
N GLU A 9 -10.07 1.74 -6.19
CA GLU A 9 -9.81 2.33 -7.49
C GLU A 9 -8.52 3.13 -7.49
N PRO A 10 -7.89 3.29 -8.67
CA PRO A 10 -6.77 4.20 -8.80
C PRO A 10 -7.21 5.63 -8.50
N GLU A 11 -6.39 6.36 -7.74
CA GLU A 11 -6.67 7.75 -7.38
C GLU A 11 -5.37 8.54 -7.37
N ASP A 12 -5.52 9.86 -7.43
CA ASP A 12 -4.38 10.77 -7.34
C ASP A 12 -3.95 10.87 -5.87
N PRO A 13 -2.71 10.50 -5.53
CA PRO A 13 -2.24 10.57 -4.14
C PRO A 13 -2.08 12.00 -3.62
N ARG A 14 -2.19 13.01 -4.49
CA ARG A 14 -2.05 14.41 -4.08
C ARG A 14 -3.34 15.01 -3.52
N GLN A 15 -4.45 14.26 -3.49
CA GLN A 15 -5.69 14.70 -2.87
C GLN A 15 -5.50 14.95 -1.37
N ALA A 16 -6.27 15.88 -0.81
CA ALA A 16 -6.11 16.30 0.59
C ALA A 16 -6.29 15.16 1.59
N ASP A 17 -7.33 14.33 1.41
CA ASP A 17 -7.59 13.23 2.33
C ASP A 17 -6.55 12.10 2.19
N VAL A 18 -6.05 11.88 0.97
CA VAL A 18 -4.97 10.91 0.74
C VAL A 18 -3.67 11.41 1.37
N ARG A 19 -3.36 12.70 1.21
CA ARG A 19 -2.17 13.28 1.87
C ARG A 19 -2.24 13.12 3.38
N ARG A 20 -3.43 13.25 3.95
CA ARG A 20 -3.63 13.08 5.39
C ARG A 20 -3.35 11.64 5.83
N ILE A 21 -3.85 10.65 5.08
CA ILE A 21 -3.63 9.24 5.44
C ILE A 21 -2.16 8.84 5.26
N ILE A 22 -1.48 9.40 4.25
CA ILE A 22 -0.06 9.18 4.07
C ILE A 22 0.73 9.76 5.24
N ALA A 23 0.35 10.93 5.72
CA ALA A 23 0.98 11.57 6.88
C ALA A 23 0.77 10.73 8.14
N GLU A 24 -0.45 10.21 8.35
CA GLU A 24 -0.75 9.30 9.47
C GLU A 24 0.11 8.04 9.41
N SER A 25 0.24 7.46 8.22
CA SER A 25 1.06 6.28 7.98
C SER A 25 2.54 6.56 8.26
N GLY A 26 3.03 7.71 7.80
CA GLY A 26 4.40 8.13 8.05
C GLY A 26 4.70 8.32 9.53
N ALA A 27 3.80 8.99 10.25
CA ALA A 27 3.93 9.18 11.69
C ALA A 27 3.95 7.86 12.44
N TYR A 28 3.09 6.92 12.06
CA TYR A 28 3.04 5.58 12.64
C TYR A 28 4.37 4.85 12.46
N LEU A 29 4.92 4.89 11.26
CA LEU A 29 6.19 4.23 10.97
C LEU A 29 7.35 4.87 11.73
N GLN A 30 7.36 6.18 11.87
CA GLN A 30 8.38 6.88 12.63
C GLN A 30 8.33 6.53 14.12
N ALA A 31 7.13 6.28 14.65
CA ALA A 31 6.97 5.86 16.04
C ALA A 31 7.50 4.45 16.28
N LEU A 32 7.38 3.56 15.28
CA LEU A 32 7.87 2.19 15.37
C LEU A 32 9.36 2.08 15.04
N TYR A 33 9.83 2.85 14.07
CA TYR A 33 11.19 2.77 13.55
C TYR A 33 11.78 4.17 13.46
N PRO A 34 12.93 4.42 14.08
CA PRO A 34 13.65 5.70 13.92
C PRO A 34 13.99 5.96 12.44
N SER A 35 14.16 7.22 12.12
CA SER A 35 14.23 7.75 10.75
C SER A 35 15.04 6.96 9.73
N GLU A 36 16.13 6.35 10.15
CA GLU A 36 17.02 5.62 9.24
C GLU A 36 16.40 4.39 8.60
N SER A 37 15.34 3.84 9.23
CA SER A 37 14.68 2.64 8.74
C SER A 37 13.43 2.96 7.90
N ASN A 38 13.10 4.24 7.76
CA ASN A 38 11.88 4.65 7.06
C ASN A 38 12.20 5.12 5.63
N HIS A 39 11.84 4.29 4.65
CA HIS A 39 11.95 4.64 3.24
C HIS A 39 10.66 5.33 2.81
N VAL A 40 10.65 6.65 2.95
CA VAL A 40 9.47 7.47 2.63
C VAL A 40 9.50 7.83 1.15
N VAL A 41 8.42 7.48 0.44
CA VAL A 41 8.24 7.86 -0.96
C VAL A 41 7.43 9.14 -1.00
N GLU A 42 7.93 10.15 -1.69
CA GLU A 42 7.24 11.43 -1.88
C GLU A 42 5.90 11.23 -2.60
N VAL A 43 4.92 12.06 -2.23
CA VAL A 43 3.60 11.99 -2.85
C VAL A 43 3.68 12.13 -4.36
N ASP A 44 4.53 13.01 -4.86
CA ASP A 44 4.70 13.21 -6.29
C ASP A 44 5.27 11.98 -6.98
N ALA A 45 6.14 11.22 -6.31
CA ALA A 45 6.67 9.97 -6.85
C ALA A 45 5.56 8.93 -7.01
N LEU A 46 4.57 8.92 -6.11
CA LEU A 46 3.43 8.02 -6.21
C LEU A 46 2.46 8.41 -7.32
N ALA A 47 2.53 9.65 -7.79
CA ALA A 47 1.72 10.14 -8.92
C ALA A 47 2.45 9.99 -10.25
N ALA A 48 3.69 9.51 -10.26
CA ALA A 48 4.49 9.37 -11.47
C ALA A 48 3.97 8.22 -12.35
N PRO A 49 4.28 8.21 -13.67
CA PRO A 49 3.79 7.17 -14.59
C PRO A 49 4.24 5.75 -14.24
N ASP A 50 5.35 5.59 -13.51
CA ASP A 50 5.86 4.29 -13.07
C ASP A 50 5.23 3.81 -11.76
N ALA A 51 4.26 4.53 -11.24
CA ALA A 51 3.59 4.20 -9.99
C ALA A 51 2.08 4.06 -10.18
N VAL A 52 1.47 3.27 -9.31
CA VAL A 52 0.02 3.15 -9.22
C VAL A 52 -0.35 3.34 -7.76
N PHE A 53 -1.33 4.20 -7.48
CA PHE A 53 -1.86 4.41 -6.15
C PHE A 53 -3.33 4.01 -6.14
N LEU A 54 -3.70 3.10 -5.24
CA LEU A 54 -5.07 2.63 -5.09
C LEU A 54 -5.61 3.07 -3.74
N ALA A 55 -6.85 3.52 -3.74
CA ALA A 55 -7.55 3.93 -2.52
C ALA A 55 -8.78 3.05 -2.31
N ALA A 56 -9.00 2.66 -1.07
CA ALA A 56 -10.20 1.95 -0.65
C ALA A 56 -11.14 2.94 0.00
N ARG A 57 -12.38 3.01 -0.50
CA ARG A 57 -13.39 3.93 0.01
C ARG A 57 -14.71 3.20 0.26
N ARG A 58 -15.44 3.70 1.23
CA ARG A 58 -16.81 3.30 1.47
C ARG A 58 -17.60 4.57 1.71
N ASP A 59 -18.63 4.79 0.87
CA ASP A 59 -19.48 5.97 0.96
C ASP A 59 -18.66 7.29 0.93
N GLY A 60 -17.63 7.30 0.07
CA GLY A 60 -16.74 8.44 -0.09
C GLY A 60 -15.64 8.57 0.95
N GLU A 61 -15.72 7.82 2.03
CA GLU A 61 -14.73 7.88 3.10
C GLU A 61 -13.52 7.01 2.77
N LEU A 62 -12.33 7.57 2.91
CA LEU A 62 -11.08 6.87 2.66
C LEU A 62 -10.78 5.91 3.82
N LEU A 63 -10.70 4.62 3.52
CA LEU A 63 -10.44 3.57 4.51
C LEU A 63 -9.00 3.10 4.52
N GLY A 64 -8.32 3.18 3.40
CA GLY A 64 -6.96 2.71 3.31
C GLY A 64 -6.37 2.95 1.93
N SER A 65 -5.12 2.56 1.77
CA SER A 65 -4.40 2.74 0.51
C SER A 65 -3.36 1.65 0.32
N ILE A 66 -2.92 1.49 -0.92
CA ILE A 66 -1.75 0.71 -1.28
C ILE A 66 -1.21 1.29 -2.58
N ALA A 67 0.09 1.24 -2.75
CA ALA A 67 0.72 1.72 -3.97
C ALA A 67 1.82 0.77 -4.38
N PHE A 68 2.17 0.78 -5.66
CA PHE A 68 3.42 0.20 -6.10
C PHE A 68 4.15 1.16 -7.02
N ARG A 69 5.44 0.93 -7.11
CA ARG A 69 6.31 1.67 -8.00
C ARG A 69 7.17 0.66 -8.75
N ILE A 70 7.28 0.82 -10.06
CA ILE A 70 8.13 -0.07 -10.86
C ILE A 70 9.58 0.35 -10.63
N ILE A 71 10.39 -0.57 -10.13
CA ILE A 71 11.80 -0.31 -9.77
C ILE A 71 12.78 -0.92 -10.76
N ALA A 72 12.31 -1.85 -11.59
CA ALA A 72 13.10 -2.48 -12.65
C ALA A 72 12.11 -3.11 -13.63
N PRO A 73 12.53 -3.48 -14.86
CA PRO A 73 11.62 -4.13 -15.78
C PRO A 73 10.98 -5.39 -15.16
N GLY A 74 9.66 -5.41 -15.14
CA GLY A 74 8.89 -6.52 -14.57
C GLY A 74 8.89 -6.62 -13.06
N HIS A 75 9.50 -5.67 -12.35
CA HIS A 75 9.63 -5.71 -10.89
C HIS A 75 9.07 -4.44 -10.26
N ALA A 76 8.13 -4.59 -9.35
CA ALA A 76 7.51 -3.48 -8.62
C ALA A 76 7.70 -3.63 -7.11
N GLU A 77 7.72 -2.50 -6.43
CA GLU A 77 7.81 -2.46 -4.98
C GLU A 77 6.54 -1.86 -4.40
N ILE A 78 5.95 -2.54 -3.41
CA ILE A 78 4.78 -2.03 -2.68
C ILE A 78 5.21 -0.92 -1.75
N LYS A 79 4.45 0.16 -1.78
CA LYS A 79 4.63 1.34 -0.92
C LYS A 79 3.28 1.75 -0.32
N ARG A 80 3.32 2.41 0.81
CA ARG A 80 2.15 3.08 1.40
C ARG A 80 0.93 2.19 1.59
N MET A 81 1.17 0.93 1.99
CA MET A 81 0.09 0.06 2.44
C MET A 81 -0.38 0.53 3.82
N PHE A 82 -1.63 0.94 3.89
CA PHE A 82 -2.19 1.46 5.13
C PHE A 82 -3.69 1.19 5.17
N VAL A 83 -4.18 0.75 6.31
CA VAL A 83 -5.62 0.59 6.57
C VAL A 83 -5.92 1.31 7.86
N ARG A 84 -6.91 2.20 7.85
CA ARG A 84 -7.31 2.95 9.05
C ARG A 84 -7.78 1.98 10.13
N ALA A 85 -7.54 2.35 11.39
CA ALA A 85 -7.86 1.48 12.53
C ALA A 85 -9.33 1.05 12.52
N GLU A 86 -10.23 1.97 12.19
CA GLU A 86 -11.68 1.71 12.16
C GLU A 86 -12.08 0.70 11.08
N ALA A 87 -11.25 0.54 10.07
CA ALA A 87 -11.53 -0.37 8.94
C ALA A 87 -10.83 -1.72 9.07
N ARG A 88 -9.97 -1.89 10.04
CA ARG A 88 -9.25 -3.15 10.24
C ARG A 88 -10.21 -4.26 10.63
N GLY A 89 -9.89 -5.49 10.22
CA GLY A 89 -10.74 -6.64 10.48
C GLY A 89 -11.88 -6.84 9.50
N HIS A 90 -11.98 -5.99 8.48
CA HIS A 90 -13.04 -6.07 7.45
C HIS A 90 -12.51 -6.53 6.09
N GLY A 91 -11.28 -7.04 6.03
CA GLY A 91 -10.69 -7.55 4.80
C GLY A 91 -10.22 -6.48 3.82
N VAL A 92 -10.15 -5.21 4.24
CA VAL A 92 -9.75 -4.10 3.36
C VAL A 92 -8.32 -4.29 2.86
N GLY A 93 -7.39 -4.65 3.74
CA GLY A 93 -6.00 -4.85 3.37
C GLY A 93 -5.83 -5.93 2.32
N ARG A 94 -6.53 -7.05 2.48
CA ARG A 94 -6.49 -8.15 1.52
C ARG A 94 -7.04 -7.73 0.15
N ARG A 95 -8.15 -6.99 0.15
CA ARG A 95 -8.76 -6.50 -1.09
C ARG A 95 -7.85 -5.49 -1.79
N LEU A 96 -7.19 -4.62 -1.02
CA LEU A 96 -6.21 -3.69 -1.57
C LEU A 96 -5.06 -4.44 -2.22
N LEU A 97 -4.53 -5.46 -1.56
CA LEU A 97 -3.43 -6.25 -2.10
C LEU A 97 -3.84 -6.98 -3.38
N GLU A 98 -5.02 -7.60 -3.40
CA GLU A 98 -5.53 -8.27 -4.59
C GLU A 98 -5.69 -7.30 -5.77
N ALA A 99 -6.24 -6.10 -5.50
CA ALA A 99 -6.41 -5.07 -6.52
C ALA A 99 -5.06 -4.58 -7.06
N LEU A 100 -4.09 -4.44 -6.17
CA LEU A 100 -2.73 -4.06 -6.57
C LEU A 100 -2.09 -5.12 -7.46
N GLU A 101 -2.23 -6.39 -7.10
CA GLU A 101 -1.69 -7.48 -7.90
C GLU A 101 -2.30 -7.51 -9.29
N ASN A 102 -3.61 -7.28 -9.39
CA ASN A 102 -4.28 -7.19 -10.69
C ASN A 102 -3.79 -6.00 -11.51
N ALA A 103 -3.59 -4.85 -10.89
CA ALA A 103 -3.04 -3.67 -11.56
C ALA A 103 -1.61 -3.92 -12.04
N ALA A 104 -0.81 -4.64 -11.25
CA ALA A 104 0.56 -4.99 -11.60
C ALA A 104 0.59 -5.92 -12.81
N ARG A 105 -0.30 -6.91 -12.87
CA ARG A 105 -0.39 -7.81 -14.03
C ARG A 105 -0.70 -7.05 -15.31
N ARG A 106 -1.55 -6.04 -15.24
CA ARG A 106 -1.88 -5.21 -16.42
C ARG A 106 -0.68 -4.40 -16.92
N ARG A 107 0.32 -4.19 -16.07
CA ARG A 107 1.55 -3.49 -16.43
C ARG A 107 2.73 -4.43 -16.69
N ASN A 108 2.45 -5.73 -16.86
CA ASN A 108 3.46 -6.76 -17.13
C ASN A 108 4.48 -6.89 -16.00
N VAL A 109 4.04 -6.64 -14.77
CA VAL A 109 4.87 -6.88 -13.59
C VAL A 109 4.84 -8.37 -13.27
N GLU A 110 6.01 -8.97 -13.15
CA GLU A 110 6.17 -10.39 -12.85
C GLU A 110 6.55 -10.63 -11.40
N ARG A 111 7.14 -9.62 -10.75
CA ARG A 111 7.66 -9.75 -9.40
C ARG A 111 7.24 -8.53 -8.58
N ILE A 112 6.71 -8.81 -7.40
CA ILE A 112 6.31 -7.78 -6.43
C ILE A 112 7.10 -8.02 -5.16
N SER A 113 7.77 -6.98 -4.67
CA SER A 113 8.54 -7.00 -3.44
C SER A 113 8.09 -5.88 -2.52
N LEU A 114 8.39 -6.03 -1.25
CA LEU A 114 8.10 -4.98 -0.28
C LEU A 114 9.07 -5.09 0.88
N GLU A 115 9.21 -3.98 1.58
CA GLU A 115 9.95 -3.94 2.82
C GLU A 115 8.96 -3.70 3.96
N THR A 116 9.01 -4.54 4.99
CA THR A 116 8.18 -4.37 6.18
C THR A 116 9.04 -4.62 7.41
N GLY A 117 8.72 -3.93 8.49
CA GLY A 117 9.47 -4.06 9.72
C GLY A 117 8.95 -5.19 10.61
N ILE A 118 9.83 -5.71 11.45
CA ILE A 118 9.50 -6.78 12.38
C ILE A 118 8.44 -6.39 13.41
N ARG A 119 8.21 -5.08 13.59
CA ARG A 119 7.21 -4.55 14.52
C ARG A 119 5.83 -4.34 13.87
N GLN A 120 5.63 -4.89 12.67
CA GLN A 120 4.37 -4.80 11.94
C GLN A 120 3.81 -6.21 11.69
N PRO A 121 3.44 -6.96 12.76
CA PRO A 121 3.02 -8.37 12.62
C PRO A 121 1.77 -8.53 11.78
N GLU A 122 0.85 -7.56 11.80
CA GLU A 122 -0.37 -7.62 11.02
C GLU A 122 -0.06 -7.56 9.52
N ALA A 123 0.85 -6.68 9.12
CA ALA A 123 1.28 -6.58 7.73
C ALA A 123 2.01 -7.84 7.29
N ILE A 124 2.93 -8.34 8.10
CA ILE A 124 3.65 -9.58 7.82
C ILE A 124 2.65 -10.74 7.65
N GLY A 125 1.68 -10.85 8.54
CA GLY A 125 0.66 -11.89 8.48
C GLY A 125 -0.16 -11.81 7.19
N LEU A 126 -0.57 -10.60 6.79
CA LEU A 126 -1.32 -10.39 5.55
C LEU A 126 -0.51 -10.85 4.33
N TYR A 127 0.74 -10.43 4.22
CA TYR A 127 1.56 -10.78 3.07
C TYR A 127 1.84 -12.28 3.02
N ARG A 128 2.17 -12.91 4.14
CA ARG A 128 2.42 -14.35 4.17
C ARG A 128 1.16 -15.14 3.82
N ALA A 129 0.01 -14.73 4.33
CA ALA A 129 -1.27 -15.37 3.99
C ALA A 129 -1.61 -15.23 2.52
N SER A 130 -1.08 -14.22 1.84
CA SER A 130 -1.28 -13.96 0.41
C SER A 130 -0.20 -14.60 -0.46
N GLY A 131 0.67 -15.43 0.10
CA GLY A 131 1.69 -16.16 -0.65
C GLY A 131 3.04 -15.49 -0.76
N TYR A 132 3.25 -14.38 -0.09
CA TYR A 132 4.54 -13.70 -0.09
C TYR A 132 5.54 -14.43 0.81
N ARG A 133 6.79 -14.40 0.41
CA ARG A 133 7.88 -15.07 1.14
C ARG A 133 9.01 -14.10 1.40
N ASP A 134 9.77 -14.39 2.45
CA ASP A 134 10.95 -13.59 2.77
C ASP A 134 11.96 -13.66 1.63
N CYS A 135 12.65 -12.56 1.39
CA CYS A 135 13.66 -12.48 0.34
C CYS A 135 14.83 -11.64 0.83
N PRO A 136 15.99 -11.72 0.13
CA PRO A 136 17.11 -10.82 0.42
C PRO A 136 16.75 -9.36 0.16
N PRO A 137 17.51 -8.41 0.73
CA PRO A 137 17.31 -7.00 0.42
C PRO A 137 17.32 -6.72 -1.07
N PHE A 138 16.49 -5.77 -1.51
CA PHE A 138 16.32 -5.42 -2.91
C PHE A 138 16.21 -3.91 -3.05
N GLY A 139 16.40 -3.45 -4.29
CA GLY A 139 16.33 -2.03 -4.58
C GLY A 139 17.55 -1.29 -4.04
N THR A 140 17.41 0.02 -3.80
CA THR A 140 18.48 0.88 -3.31
C THR A 140 18.19 1.43 -1.94
#